data_d5cfc9211907092b5b0534e313954152
#
_entry.id   d5cfc9211907092b5b0534e313954152
#
_cell.length_a   1.000
_cell.length_b   1.000
_cell.length_c   1.000
_cell.angle_alpha   90.00
_cell.angle_beta   90.00
_cell.angle_gamma   90.00
#
_symmetry.space_group_name_H-M   'P 1'
#
loop_
_entity.id
_entity.type
_entity.pdbx_description
1 polymer ?
#
loop_
_entity_poly.entity_id
_entity_poly.type
_entity_poly.pdbx_seq_one_letter_code
_entity_poly.pdbx_strand_id
1 'polypeptide(L)'
;ASCRRGSIPWSHPPPKFLSSEINTIFRGRSDEVSVLPFTFREFCQDRQESVNDLWKEYYTYGGLPALRKMPTAEQKTSYLQKLWKKTYLDDVVERHNVENREALEAIADALCSSIGSLTNTTRITNTLGSVRKIKITDDTVAKYIGYLEEAFLFNEARRYNIKGNKYYENIKKYYSIDVGLRNARLNYRQLEQTHLMENIIFNELLYRGYVVDVGVVEHRKMVDGKSE
;
A
#
# COMPACT_ATOMS: atom_id res chain seq x y z
N ALA A 1 -24.90 -39.60 10.64
CA ALA A 1 -23.61 -39.28 11.24
C ALA A 1 -23.53 -37.77 11.54
N SER A 2 -23.70 -37.40 12.79
CA SER A 2 -23.72 -36.01 13.28
C SER A 2 -22.27 -35.51 13.39
N CYS A 3 -21.89 -34.58 12.53
CA CYS A 3 -20.62 -33.88 12.65
C CYS A 3 -20.72 -32.81 13.74
N ARG A 4 -20.14 -33.09 14.91
CA ARG A 4 -20.04 -32.11 16.00
C ARG A 4 -19.01 -31.04 15.59
N ARG A 5 -19.45 -29.79 15.44
CA ARG A 5 -18.55 -28.63 15.34
C ARG A 5 -17.85 -28.44 16.68
N GLY A 6 -16.62 -28.91 16.78
CA GLY A 6 -15.75 -28.56 17.89
C GLY A 6 -15.34 -27.09 17.76
N SER A 7 -15.82 -26.23 18.67
CA SER A 7 -15.29 -24.90 18.85
C SER A 7 -13.89 -25.03 19.44
N ILE A 8 -12.86 -24.73 18.63
CA ILE A 8 -11.48 -24.57 19.13
C ILE A 8 -11.45 -23.26 19.92
N PRO A 9 -11.15 -23.28 21.23
CA PRO A 9 -11.00 -22.05 21.99
C PRO A 9 -9.73 -21.33 21.52
N TRP A 10 -9.88 -20.17 20.92
CA TRP A 10 -8.78 -19.26 20.59
C TRP A 10 -8.26 -18.60 21.89
N SER A 11 -7.43 -19.30 22.64
CA SER A 11 -6.86 -18.80 23.89
C SER A 11 -5.52 -18.08 23.75
N HIS A 12 -5.00 -17.97 22.53
CA HIS A 12 -3.77 -17.24 22.25
C HIS A 12 -4.01 -16.29 21.08
N PRO A 13 -3.42 -15.07 21.07
CA PRO A 13 -3.42 -14.24 19.89
C PRO A 13 -2.78 -15.06 18.74
N PRO A 14 -3.30 -14.95 17.52
CA PRO A 14 -2.71 -15.68 16.39
C PRO A 14 -1.24 -15.32 16.28
N PRO A 15 -0.36 -16.30 16.03
CA PRO A 15 1.05 -16.02 15.82
C PRO A 15 1.18 -14.99 14.71
N LYS A 16 1.95 -13.93 14.98
CA LYS A 16 2.23 -12.84 14.04
C LYS A 16 3.23 -13.37 12.99
N PHE A 17 2.75 -14.08 11.97
CA PHE A 17 3.60 -14.61 10.91
C PHE A 17 3.59 -13.68 9.70
N LEU A 18 4.75 -13.20 9.30
CA LEU A 18 4.99 -12.65 7.97
C LEU A 18 5.08 -13.80 6.94
N SER A 19 4.79 -13.52 5.69
CA SER A 19 4.94 -14.49 4.60
C SER A 19 6.35 -15.10 4.55
N SER A 20 7.39 -14.31 4.81
CA SER A 20 8.78 -14.75 4.89
C SER A 20 9.02 -15.75 6.04
N GLU A 21 8.41 -15.56 7.21
CA GLU A 21 8.53 -16.48 8.35
C GLU A 21 7.76 -17.76 8.11
N ILE A 22 6.56 -17.68 7.53
CA ILE A 22 5.74 -18.84 7.16
C ILE A 22 6.51 -19.70 6.14
N ASN A 23 7.08 -19.09 5.11
CA ASN A 23 7.87 -19.79 4.09
C ASN A 23 9.10 -20.48 4.70
N THR A 24 9.72 -19.90 5.73
CA THR A 24 10.84 -20.49 6.44
C THR A 24 10.41 -21.69 7.28
N ILE A 25 9.26 -21.61 7.96
CA ILE A 25 8.74 -22.68 8.82
C ILE A 25 8.27 -23.87 7.98
N PHE A 26 7.54 -23.63 6.90
CA PHE A 26 6.93 -24.69 6.08
C PHE A 26 7.86 -25.21 4.96
N ARG A 27 8.99 -24.56 4.67
CA ARG A 27 10.03 -25.01 3.72
C ARG A 27 9.48 -25.56 2.41
N GLY A 28 8.59 -24.83 1.75
CA GLY A 28 8.01 -25.23 0.46
C GLY A 28 6.92 -26.31 0.53
N ARG A 29 6.37 -26.58 1.72
CA ARG A 29 5.23 -27.52 1.90
C ARG A 29 3.87 -26.81 2.07
N SER A 30 3.81 -25.52 1.77
CA SER A 30 2.59 -24.71 1.85
C SER A 30 2.39 -23.94 0.56
N ASP A 31 1.14 -23.81 0.16
CA ASP A 31 0.74 -22.88 -0.90
C ASP A 31 0.38 -21.55 -0.24
N GLU A 32 0.89 -20.44 -0.78
CA GLU A 32 0.58 -19.10 -0.32
C GLU A 32 -0.62 -18.55 -1.12
N VAL A 33 -1.69 -18.19 -0.42
CA VAL A 33 -2.84 -17.52 -1.01
C VAL A 33 -2.89 -16.08 -0.52
N SER A 34 -2.62 -15.15 -1.42
CA SER A 34 -2.72 -13.72 -1.13
C SER A 34 -4.17 -13.26 -1.13
N VAL A 35 -4.65 -12.75 0.01
CA VAL A 35 -5.99 -12.17 0.13
C VAL A 35 -5.86 -10.65 0.13
N LEU A 36 -6.31 -10.04 -0.96
CA LEU A 36 -6.29 -8.59 -1.15
C LEU A 36 -7.60 -7.94 -0.69
N PRO A 37 -7.62 -6.62 -0.43
CA PRO A 37 -8.86 -5.86 -0.30
C PRO A 37 -9.77 -6.07 -1.52
N PHE A 38 -11.08 -5.86 -1.37
CA PHE A 38 -12.01 -5.98 -2.48
C PHE A 38 -11.58 -5.11 -3.67
N THR A 39 -11.64 -5.68 -4.87
CA THR A 39 -11.66 -4.91 -6.11
C THR A 39 -12.92 -4.05 -6.17
N PHE A 40 -12.93 -3.02 -7.01
CA PHE A 40 -14.14 -2.20 -7.17
C PHE A 40 -15.35 -3.02 -7.62
N ARG A 41 -15.13 -4.05 -8.44
CA ARG A 41 -16.18 -4.97 -8.88
C ARG A 41 -16.78 -5.74 -7.71
N GLU A 42 -15.95 -6.32 -6.85
CA GLU A 42 -16.39 -7.05 -5.64
C GLU A 42 -17.02 -6.12 -4.62
N PHE A 43 -16.53 -4.87 -4.52
CA PHE A 43 -17.10 -3.86 -3.65
C PHE A 43 -18.52 -3.49 -4.06
N CYS A 44 -18.82 -3.47 -5.36
CA CYS A 44 -20.16 -3.19 -5.90
C CYS A 44 -21.13 -4.39 -5.79
N GLN A 45 -20.62 -5.61 -5.54
CA GLN A 45 -21.45 -6.80 -5.49
C GLN A 45 -22.49 -6.69 -4.37
N ASP A 46 -23.73 -7.04 -4.68
CA ASP A 46 -24.89 -7.02 -3.76
C ASP A 46 -25.24 -5.60 -3.22
N ARG A 47 -24.81 -4.55 -3.93
CA ARG A 47 -25.11 -3.15 -3.61
C ARG A 47 -26.04 -2.56 -4.67
N GLN A 48 -26.96 -1.69 -4.21
CA GLN A 48 -28.00 -1.09 -5.08
C GLN A 48 -27.79 0.42 -5.32
N GLU A 49 -26.80 0.99 -4.68
CA GLU A 49 -26.47 2.42 -4.84
C GLU A 49 -25.92 2.68 -6.26
N SER A 50 -25.94 3.93 -6.69
CA SER A 50 -25.40 4.30 -8.00
C SER A 50 -23.91 3.98 -8.10
N VAL A 51 -23.43 3.60 -9.30
CA VAL A 51 -22.02 3.31 -9.54
C VAL A 51 -21.13 4.50 -9.16
N ASN A 52 -21.62 5.73 -9.37
CA ASN A 52 -20.88 6.95 -9.02
C ASN A 52 -20.75 7.12 -7.50
N ASP A 53 -21.78 6.81 -6.73
CA ASP A 53 -21.72 6.88 -5.26
C ASP A 53 -20.81 5.78 -4.71
N LEU A 54 -20.93 4.56 -5.25
CA LEU A 54 -20.05 3.45 -4.91
C LEU A 54 -18.59 3.74 -5.25
N TRP A 55 -18.31 4.37 -6.39
CA TRP A 55 -16.98 4.79 -6.76
C TRP A 55 -16.42 5.83 -5.79
N LYS A 56 -17.22 6.84 -5.44
CA LYS A 56 -16.83 7.86 -4.46
C LYS A 56 -16.54 7.26 -3.09
N GLU A 57 -17.36 6.31 -2.65
CA GLU A 57 -17.13 5.60 -1.39
C GLU A 57 -15.85 4.76 -1.46
N TYR A 58 -15.65 4.02 -2.54
CA TYR A 58 -14.50 3.14 -2.73
C TYR A 58 -13.16 3.89 -2.77
N TYR A 59 -13.06 4.95 -3.58
CA TYR A 59 -11.79 5.71 -3.61
C TYR A 59 -11.54 6.51 -2.32
N THR A 60 -12.57 6.76 -1.51
CA THR A 60 -12.44 7.45 -0.23
C THR A 60 -12.04 6.50 0.90
N TYR A 61 -12.73 5.39 1.04
CA TYR A 61 -12.58 4.48 2.18
C TYR A 61 -11.92 3.14 1.85
N GLY A 62 -11.67 2.84 0.58
CA GLY A 62 -11.01 1.62 0.16
C GLY A 62 -11.92 0.40 0.08
N GLY A 63 -11.28 -0.77 -0.09
CA GLY A 63 -11.94 -2.05 -0.32
C GLY A 63 -11.88 -3.02 0.84
N LEU A 64 -11.56 -2.59 2.07
CA LEU A 64 -11.50 -3.52 3.21
C LEU A 64 -12.89 -4.07 3.55
N PRO A 65 -13.06 -5.42 3.62
CA PRO A 65 -14.37 -6.05 3.82
C PRO A 65 -15.10 -5.61 5.09
N ALA A 66 -14.35 -5.31 6.17
CA ALA A 66 -14.92 -4.88 7.44
C ALA A 66 -15.74 -3.58 7.33
N LEU A 67 -15.42 -2.71 6.37
CA LEU A 67 -16.10 -1.42 6.16
C LEU A 67 -17.56 -1.58 5.71
N ARG A 68 -17.92 -2.71 5.10
CA ARG A 68 -19.33 -3.01 4.72
C ARG A 68 -20.29 -3.03 5.90
N LYS A 69 -19.78 -3.30 7.12
CA LYS A 69 -20.57 -3.34 8.35
C LYS A 69 -20.67 -1.99 9.06
N MET A 70 -20.07 -0.95 8.48
CA MET A 70 -19.96 0.38 9.08
C MET A 70 -20.78 1.38 8.25
N PRO A 71 -21.98 1.77 8.70
CA PRO A 71 -22.89 2.61 7.91
C PRO A 71 -22.46 4.08 7.85
N THR A 72 -21.68 4.58 8.83
CA THR A 72 -21.34 6.01 8.86
C THR A 72 -19.87 6.29 8.47
N ALA A 73 -19.63 7.49 7.94
CA ALA A 73 -18.30 7.98 7.59
C ALA A 73 -17.36 8.01 8.81
N GLU A 74 -17.88 8.40 9.98
CA GLU A 74 -17.12 8.46 11.23
C GLU A 74 -16.63 7.08 11.67
N GLN A 75 -17.50 6.07 11.56
CA GLN A 75 -17.13 4.69 11.90
C GLN A 75 -16.04 4.16 10.98
N LYS A 76 -16.18 4.37 9.65
CA LYS A 76 -15.18 3.98 8.66
C LYS A 76 -13.83 4.68 8.91
N THR A 77 -13.86 5.99 9.10
CA THR A 77 -12.67 6.80 9.39
C THR A 77 -11.98 6.34 10.66
N SER A 78 -12.74 6.22 11.78
CA SER A 78 -12.19 5.77 13.06
C SER A 78 -11.59 4.37 12.98
N TYR A 79 -12.25 3.45 12.27
CA TYR A 79 -11.75 2.10 12.06
C TYR A 79 -10.42 2.09 11.29
N LEU A 80 -10.36 2.77 10.15
CA LEU A 80 -9.16 2.82 9.31
C LEU A 80 -7.98 3.48 10.04
N GLN A 81 -8.21 4.57 10.76
CA GLN A 81 -7.16 5.23 11.55
C GLN A 81 -6.63 4.34 12.69
N LYS A 82 -7.52 3.63 13.38
CA LYS A 82 -7.12 2.67 14.42
C LYS A 82 -6.37 1.48 13.85
N LEU A 83 -6.84 0.95 12.72
CA LEU A 83 -6.20 -0.15 12.01
C LEU A 83 -4.79 0.23 11.58
N TRP A 84 -4.62 1.41 10.97
CA TRP A 84 -3.32 1.93 10.59
C TRP A 84 -2.37 2.01 11.78
N LYS A 85 -2.80 2.68 12.86
CA LYS A 85 -1.95 2.95 14.01
C LYS A 85 -1.63 1.69 14.82
N LYS A 86 -2.65 0.92 15.18
CA LYS A 86 -2.49 -0.20 16.12
C LYS A 86 -2.07 -1.51 15.44
N THR A 87 -2.62 -1.80 14.26
CA THR A 87 -2.37 -3.11 13.65
C THR A 87 -1.13 -3.10 12.78
N TYR A 88 -0.95 -2.05 11.97
CA TYR A 88 0.19 -2.02 11.06
C TYR A 88 1.43 -1.40 11.70
N LEU A 89 1.31 -0.17 12.22
CA LEU A 89 2.49 0.55 12.66
C LEU A 89 3.10 -0.06 13.94
N ASP A 90 2.26 -0.39 14.92
CA ASP A 90 2.73 -1.02 16.16
C ASP A 90 3.31 -2.41 15.88
N ASP A 91 2.69 -3.21 14.97
CA ASP A 91 3.19 -4.52 14.56
C ASP A 91 4.55 -4.43 13.86
N VAL A 92 4.72 -3.49 12.93
CA VAL A 92 5.99 -3.26 12.24
C VAL A 92 7.09 -2.87 13.23
N VAL A 93 6.78 -1.94 14.15
CA VAL A 93 7.75 -1.47 15.17
C VAL A 93 8.20 -2.61 16.08
N GLU A 94 7.25 -3.40 16.60
CA GLU A 94 7.54 -4.52 17.50
C GLU A 94 8.33 -5.64 16.80
N ARG A 95 7.91 -5.99 15.58
CA ARG A 95 8.47 -7.12 14.82
C ARG A 95 9.91 -6.88 14.40
N HIS A 96 10.20 -5.69 13.92
CA HIS A 96 11.50 -5.33 13.39
C HIS A 96 12.39 -4.60 14.40
N ASN A 97 11.95 -4.46 15.65
CA ASN A 97 12.65 -3.69 16.70
C ASN A 97 13.08 -2.31 16.19
N VAL A 98 12.12 -1.57 15.60
CA VAL A 98 12.39 -0.27 14.99
C VAL A 98 12.79 0.74 16.06
N GLU A 99 14.04 1.21 16.02
CA GLU A 99 14.60 2.15 16.98
C GLU A 99 14.01 3.57 16.82
N ASN A 100 13.80 3.98 15.57
CA ASN A 100 13.29 5.33 15.26
C ASN A 100 11.87 5.24 14.67
N ARG A 101 10.88 5.13 15.56
CA ARG A 101 9.47 5.11 15.19
C ARG A 101 9.03 6.38 14.45
N GLU A 102 9.51 7.55 14.87
CA GLU A 102 9.17 8.82 14.23
C GLU A 102 9.61 8.85 12.76
N ALA A 103 10.80 8.34 12.47
CA ALA A 103 11.28 8.22 11.10
C ALA A 103 10.45 7.24 10.27
N LEU A 104 10.07 6.09 10.83
CA LEU A 104 9.19 5.13 10.16
C LEU A 104 7.83 5.77 9.81
N GLU A 105 7.24 6.49 10.77
CA GLU A 105 5.99 7.22 10.57
C GLU A 105 6.11 8.31 9.49
N ALA A 106 7.21 9.05 9.48
CA ALA A 106 7.46 10.10 8.50
C ALA A 106 7.70 9.52 7.09
N ILE A 107 8.36 8.36 6.98
CA ILE A 107 8.50 7.62 5.71
C ILE A 107 7.13 7.16 5.20
N ALA A 108 6.31 6.58 6.07
CA ALA A 108 4.96 6.17 5.71
C ALA A 108 4.10 7.36 5.23
N ASP A 109 4.20 8.53 5.88
CA ASP A 109 3.54 9.77 5.43
C ASP A 109 4.03 10.21 4.06
N ALA A 110 5.35 10.15 3.82
CA ALA A 110 5.95 10.51 2.54
C ALA A 110 5.46 9.58 1.41
N LEU A 111 5.42 8.26 1.65
CA LEU A 111 4.90 7.29 0.69
C LEU A 111 3.40 7.52 0.43
N CYS A 112 2.58 7.72 1.46
CA CYS A 112 1.17 8.03 1.31
C CYS A 112 0.93 9.29 0.48
N SER A 113 1.73 10.33 0.69
CA SER A 113 1.60 11.61 -0.02
C SER A 113 2.08 11.54 -1.46
N SER A 114 2.97 10.60 -1.80
CA SER A 114 3.59 10.48 -3.12
C SER A 114 3.16 9.23 -3.90
N ILE A 115 2.01 8.63 -3.55
CA ILE A 115 1.51 7.46 -4.31
C ILE A 115 1.45 7.76 -5.81
N GLY A 116 1.85 6.80 -6.64
CA GLY A 116 1.86 6.96 -8.08
C GLY A 116 2.91 7.94 -8.61
N SER A 117 3.65 8.64 -7.75
CA SER A 117 4.74 9.54 -8.16
C SER A 117 6.09 8.83 -8.13
N LEU A 118 6.97 9.19 -9.08
CA LEU A 118 8.35 8.70 -9.10
C LEU A 118 9.11 9.21 -7.87
N THR A 119 9.68 8.31 -7.10
CA THR A 119 10.48 8.64 -5.91
C THR A 119 11.69 7.72 -5.78
N ASN A 120 12.58 8.05 -4.85
CA ASN A 120 13.71 7.23 -4.42
C ASN A 120 14.04 7.50 -2.96
N THR A 121 14.88 6.67 -2.37
CA THR A 121 15.31 6.78 -0.97
C THR A 121 15.94 8.12 -0.67
N THR A 122 16.84 8.61 -1.52
CA THR A 122 17.52 9.92 -1.35
C THR A 122 16.54 11.09 -1.33
N ARG A 123 15.50 11.08 -2.17
CA ARG A 123 14.46 12.10 -2.16
C ARG A 123 13.69 12.09 -0.84
N ILE A 124 13.34 10.91 -0.35
CA ILE A 124 12.66 10.76 0.94
C ILE A 124 13.57 11.24 2.08
N THR A 125 14.83 10.79 2.13
CA THR A 125 15.84 11.22 3.12
C THR A 125 15.95 12.75 3.16
N ASN A 126 16.11 13.39 2.00
CA ASN A 126 16.20 14.83 1.89
C ASN A 126 14.93 15.54 2.37
N THR A 127 13.75 14.99 2.05
CA THR A 127 12.47 15.54 2.51
C THR A 127 12.35 15.43 4.04
N LEU A 128 12.69 14.29 4.62
CA LEU A 128 12.67 14.11 6.07
C LEU A 128 13.66 15.07 6.77
N GLY A 129 14.86 15.23 6.23
CA GLY A 129 15.86 16.16 6.76
C GLY A 129 15.43 17.62 6.69
N SER A 130 14.86 18.05 5.57
CA SER A 130 14.49 19.45 5.33
C SER A 130 13.19 19.84 6.05
N VAL A 131 12.14 18.99 5.96
CA VAL A 131 10.79 19.31 6.45
C VAL A 131 10.59 18.89 7.92
N ARG A 132 11.04 17.66 8.28
CA ARG A 132 10.82 17.10 9.61
C ARG A 132 12.01 17.21 10.54
N LYS A 133 13.18 17.66 10.04
CA LYS A 133 14.45 17.70 10.79
C LYS A 133 14.94 16.34 11.32
N ILE A 134 14.48 15.25 10.69
CA ILE A 134 14.86 13.89 11.03
C ILE A 134 16.16 13.56 10.28
N LYS A 135 17.20 13.20 11.01
CA LYS A 135 18.46 12.73 10.44
C LYS A 135 18.40 11.21 10.26
N ILE A 136 18.47 10.76 9.03
CA ILE A 136 18.38 9.33 8.65
C ILE A 136 19.22 9.10 7.39
N THR A 137 19.71 7.88 7.21
CA THR A 137 20.45 7.49 6.02
C THR A 137 19.52 6.87 4.95
N ASP A 138 19.94 6.91 3.69
CA ASP A 138 19.23 6.28 2.58
C ASP A 138 19.02 4.78 2.81
N ASP A 139 20.02 4.09 3.38
CA ASP A 139 19.93 2.67 3.71
C ASP A 139 18.86 2.38 4.77
N THR A 140 18.76 3.24 5.79
CA THR A 140 17.72 3.11 6.81
C THR A 140 16.33 3.40 6.23
N VAL A 141 16.22 4.38 5.32
CA VAL A 141 14.97 4.65 4.58
C VAL A 141 14.58 3.43 3.75
N ALA A 142 15.51 2.84 2.99
CA ALA A 142 15.26 1.64 2.20
C ALA A 142 14.79 0.47 3.08
N LYS A 143 15.45 0.26 4.21
CA LYS A 143 15.10 -0.77 5.20
C LYS A 143 13.69 -0.58 5.76
N TYR A 144 13.31 0.64 6.12
CA TYR A 144 11.98 0.93 6.66
C TYR A 144 10.88 0.84 5.60
N ILE A 145 11.17 1.19 4.35
CA ILE A 145 10.25 0.94 3.24
C ILE A 145 10.00 -0.57 3.10
N GLY A 146 11.06 -1.39 3.10
CA GLY A 146 10.93 -2.85 3.06
C GLY A 146 10.03 -3.40 4.18
N TYR A 147 10.12 -2.87 5.40
CA TYR A 147 9.24 -3.27 6.51
C TYR A 147 7.77 -2.92 6.27
N LEU A 148 7.50 -1.77 5.63
CA LEU A 148 6.13 -1.38 5.27
C LEU A 148 5.57 -2.22 4.11
N GLU A 149 6.44 -2.69 3.20
CA GLU A 149 6.08 -3.63 2.13
C GLU A 149 5.81 -5.03 2.68
N GLU A 150 6.64 -5.54 3.57
CA GLU A 150 6.43 -6.81 4.27
C GLU A 150 5.15 -6.83 5.10
N ALA A 151 4.74 -5.67 5.63
CA ALA A 151 3.46 -5.49 6.32
C ALA A 151 2.27 -5.34 5.37
N PHE A 152 2.45 -5.54 4.07
CA PHE A 152 1.40 -5.36 3.05
C PHE A 152 0.72 -3.99 3.07
N LEU A 153 1.47 -2.92 3.34
CA LEU A 153 0.95 -1.55 3.29
C LEU A 153 1.17 -0.90 1.94
N PHE A 154 2.29 -1.23 1.30
CA PHE A 154 2.68 -0.69 0.01
C PHE A 154 3.21 -1.78 -0.92
N ASN A 155 3.01 -1.57 -2.22
CA ASN A 155 3.64 -2.31 -3.29
C ASN A 155 4.56 -1.40 -4.09
N GLU A 156 5.75 -1.90 -4.40
CA GLU A 156 6.71 -1.24 -5.29
C GLU A 156 6.39 -1.54 -6.76
N ALA A 157 6.48 -0.52 -7.61
CA ALA A 157 6.53 -0.68 -9.06
C ALA A 157 7.84 -0.12 -9.59
N ARG A 158 8.62 -0.96 -10.27
CA ARG A 158 9.92 -0.58 -10.83
C ARG A 158 9.74 0.26 -12.07
N ARG A 159 10.67 1.16 -12.30
CA ARG A 159 10.70 1.95 -13.54
C ARG A 159 11.44 1.19 -14.63
N TYR A 160 10.73 0.91 -15.71
CA TYR A 160 11.30 0.25 -16.88
C TYR A 160 11.49 1.22 -18.05
N ASN A 161 12.69 1.24 -18.63
CA ASN A 161 12.97 1.99 -19.84
C ASN A 161 12.65 1.13 -21.07
N ILE A 162 11.54 1.43 -21.72
CA ILE A 162 11.07 0.68 -22.90
C ILE A 162 12.07 0.76 -24.06
N LYS A 163 12.69 1.94 -24.29
CA LYS A 163 13.67 2.13 -25.37
C LYS A 163 15.04 1.50 -25.07
N GLY A 164 15.49 1.60 -23.82
CA GLY A 164 16.79 1.08 -23.39
C GLY A 164 16.76 -0.38 -22.92
N ASN A 165 15.59 -1.01 -22.87
CA ASN A 165 15.37 -2.38 -22.41
C ASN A 165 16.04 -2.68 -21.08
N LYS A 166 15.94 -1.75 -20.11
CA LYS A 166 16.55 -1.87 -18.78
C LYS A 166 15.71 -1.24 -17.67
N TYR A 167 15.86 -1.75 -16.46
CA TYR A 167 15.30 -1.14 -15.27
C TYR A 167 16.15 0.03 -14.78
N TYR A 168 15.49 1.07 -14.25
CA TYR A 168 16.14 2.11 -13.46
C TYR A 168 16.17 1.65 -12.00
N GLU A 169 17.36 1.39 -11.47
CA GLU A 169 17.52 0.80 -10.13
C GLU A 169 17.02 1.70 -9.00
N ASN A 170 17.16 3.01 -9.14
CA ASN A 170 16.98 3.95 -8.03
C ASN A 170 15.66 4.72 -8.05
N ILE A 171 14.85 4.62 -9.12
CA ILE A 171 13.62 5.39 -9.25
C ILE A 171 12.44 4.43 -9.39
N LYS A 172 11.49 4.53 -8.46
CA LYS A 172 10.36 3.63 -8.32
C LYS A 172 9.07 4.42 -8.09
N LYS A 173 7.94 3.77 -8.23
CA LYS A 173 6.66 4.25 -7.68
C LYS A 173 6.22 3.31 -6.57
N TYR A 174 5.51 3.87 -5.61
CA TYR A 174 4.87 3.09 -4.54
C TYR A 174 3.36 3.29 -4.60
N TYR A 175 2.63 2.22 -4.39
CA TYR A 175 1.18 2.20 -4.36
C TYR A 175 0.71 1.60 -3.04
N SER A 176 -0.28 2.21 -2.42
CA SER A 176 -0.91 1.63 -1.24
C SER A 176 -1.75 0.42 -1.62
N ILE A 177 -1.70 -0.63 -0.81
CA ILE A 177 -2.52 -1.82 -1.05
C ILE A 177 -4.02 -1.51 -0.91
N ASP A 178 -4.37 -0.53 -0.09
CA ASP A 178 -5.73 -0.03 0.07
C ASP A 178 -5.73 1.51 0.17
N VAL A 179 -6.49 2.15 -0.73
CA VAL A 179 -6.55 3.62 -0.79
C VAL A 179 -7.22 4.23 0.44
N GLY A 180 -8.12 3.52 1.11
CA GLY A 180 -8.76 3.98 2.33
C GLY A 180 -7.79 4.05 3.51
N LEU A 181 -6.90 3.08 3.64
CA LEU A 181 -5.81 3.11 4.64
C LEU A 181 -4.90 4.32 4.39
N ARG A 182 -4.50 4.54 3.14
CA ARG A 182 -3.69 5.71 2.74
C ARG A 182 -4.40 7.02 3.07
N ASN A 183 -5.67 7.13 2.72
CA ASN A 183 -6.45 8.34 2.96
C ASN A 183 -6.64 8.61 4.46
N ALA A 184 -6.91 7.57 5.24
CA ALA A 184 -7.03 7.67 6.70
C ALA A 184 -5.71 8.13 7.35
N ARG A 185 -4.56 7.67 6.86
CA ARG A 185 -3.24 8.12 7.33
C ARG A 185 -3.03 9.62 7.09
N LEU A 186 -3.49 10.13 5.96
CA LEU A 186 -3.40 11.54 5.60
C LEU A 186 -4.58 12.39 6.12
N ASN A 187 -5.41 11.83 6.99
CA ASN A 187 -6.63 12.50 7.50
C ASN A 187 -7.54 13.02 6.38
N TYR A 188 -7.61 12.30 5.26
CA TYR A 188 -8.44 12.61 4.08
C TYR A 188 -8.14 13.99 3.45
N ARG A 189 -6.93 14.53 3.62
CA ARG A 189 -6.57 15.87 3.11
C ARG A 189 -6.09 15.87 1.66
N GLN A 190 -5.76 14.72 1.10
CA GLN A 190 -5.23 14.57 -0.25
C GLN A 190 -6.05 13.50 -0.99
N LEU A 191 -7.16 13.93 -1.57
CA LEU A 191 -8.07 13.06 -2.33
C LEU A 191 -8.00 13.36 -3.83
N GLU A 192 -6.78 13.56 -4.36
CA GLU A 192 -6.56 13.76 -5.78
C GLU A 192 -6.95 12.49 -6.55
N GLN A 193 -8.03 12.58 -7.32
CA GLN A 193 -8.63 11.44 -7.99
C GLN A 193 -7.67 10.75 -8.97
N THR A 194 -6.80 11.50 -9.64
CA THR A 194 -5.82 10.96 -10.60
C THR A 194 -4.89 9.94 -9.97
N HIS A 195 -4.26 10.30 -8.85
CA HIS A 195 -3.33 9.41 -8.15
C HIS A 195 -4.05 8.23 -7.49
N LEU A 196 -5.24 8.48 -6.91
CA LEU A 196 -6.05 7.41 -6.34
C LEU A 196 -6.53 6.43 -7.42
N MET A 197 -6.96 6.92 -8.58
CA MET A 197 -7.36 6.08 -9.70
C MET A 197 -6.19 5.25 -10.22
N GLU A 198 -5.00 5.86 -10.38
CA GLU A 198 -3.78 5.14 -10.77
C GLU A 198 -3.46 4.02 -9.77
N ASN A 199 -3.54 4.31 -8.47
CA ASN A 199 -3.34 3.30 -7.42
C ASN A 199 -4.36 2.15 -7.51
N ILE A 200 -5.63 2.46 -7.71
CA ILE A 200 -6.68 1.46 -7.82
C ILE A 200 -6.47 0.58 -9.07
N ILE A 201 -6.11 1.18 -10.20
CA ILE A 201 -5.80 0.44 -11.44
C ILE A 201 -4.58 -0.47 -11.24
N PHE A 202 -3.54 0.02 -10.57
CA PHE A 202 -2.36 -0.79 -10.25
C PHE A 202 -2.73 -2.02 -9.43
N ASN A 203 -3.51 -1.83 -8.36
CA ASN A 203 -3.97 -2.94 -7.51
C ASN A 203 -4.87 -3.93 -8.28
N GLU A 204 -5.76 -3.43 -9.15
CA GLU A 204 -6.61 -4.27 -10.01
C GLU A 204 -5.79 -5.13 -10.97
N LEU A 205 -4.70 -4.58 -11.53
CA LEU A 205 -3.80 -5.34 -12.39
C LEU A 205 -3.07 -6.45 -11.62
N LEU A 206 -2.57 -6.15 -10.42
CA LEU A 206 -1.97 -7.16 -9.54
C LEU A 206 -2.98 -8.25 -9.16
N TYR A 207 -4.20 -7.87 -8.82
CA TYR A 207 -5.29 -8.82 -8.52
C TYR A 207 -5.55 -9.78 -9.68
N ARG A 208 -5.45 -9.32 -10.92
CA ARG A 208 -5.58 -10.14 -12.13
C ARG A 208 -4.33 -10.96 -12.45
N GLY A 209 -3.31 -10.93 -11.62
CA GLY A 209 -2.07 -11.70 -11.79
C GLY A 209 -1.07 -11.10 -12.77
N TYR A 210 -1.22 -9.82 -13.14
CA TYR A 210 -0.22 -9.14 -13.97
C TYR A 210 0.99 -8.71 -13.14
N VAL A 211 2.18 -8.81 -13.71
CA VAL A 211 3.37 -8.13 -13.21
C VAL A 211 3.37 -6.72 -13.79
N VAL A 212 3.36 -5.71 -12.92
CA VAL A 212 3.14 -4.32 -13.32
C VAL A 212 4.40 -3.49 -13.08
N ASP A 213 4.94 -2.94 -14.16
CA ASP A 213 6.05 -2.01 -14.14
C ASP A 213 5.63 -0.63 -14.63
N VAL A 214 6.38 0.41 -14.26
CA VAL A 214 6.14 1.77 -14.71
C VAL A 214 6.97 2.06 -15.95
N GLY A 215 6.31 2.07 -17.11
CA GLY A 215 6.94 2.45 -18.38
C GLY A 215 7.15 3.95 -18.49
N VAL A 216 8.27 4.36 -19.09
CA VAL A 216 8.52 5.76 -19.45
C VAL A 216 8.71 5.85 -20.95
N VAL A 217 7.82 6.62 -21.59
CA VAL A 217 7.94 6.98 -22.99
C VAL A 217 8.38 8.45 -23.07
N GLU A 218 9.60 8.68 -23.52
CA GLU A 218 10.06 10.04 -23.80
C GLU A 218 9.40 10.55 -25.08
N HIS A 219 8.56 11.55 -24.96
CA HIS A 219 7.96 12.24 -26.09
C HIS A 219 8.85 13.44 -26.44
N ARG A 220 9.68 13.30 -27.45
CA ARG A 220 10.41 14.46 -28.01
C ARG A 220 9.47 15.22 -28.95
N LYS A 221 9.06 16.42 -28.59
CA LYS A 221 8.41 17.35 -29.51
C LYS A 221 9.49 17.93 -30.40
N MET A 222 9.31 17.79 -31.72
CA MET A 222 10.07 18.57 -32.68
C MET A 222 9.42 19.95 -32.75
N VAL A 223 10.07 20.96 -32.21
CA VAL A 223 9.70 22.36 -32.39
C VAL A 223 10.79 22.97 -33.25
N ASP A 224 10.41 23.50 -34.42
CA ASP A 224 11.30 24.18 -35.41
C ASP A 224 12.59 23.41 -35.73
N GLY A 225 12.48 22.07 -35.94
CA GLY A 225 13.62 21.26 -36.39
C GLY A 225 14.71 21.00 -35.33
N LYS A 226 14.52 21.43 -34.09
CA LYS A 226 15.38 21.11 -32.95
C LYS A 226 14.61 20.26 -31.93
N SER A 227 15.28 19.23 -31.41
CA SER A 227 14.73 18.41 -30.31
C SER A 227 14.94 19.14 -28.99
N GLU A 228 13.85 19.52 -28.31
CA GLU A 228 13.83 19.84 -26.87
C GLU A 228 13.43 18.62 -26.05
#